data_b705ebab26c5e482a893254d6891b2b3
#
_entry.id   b705ebab26c5e482a893254d6891b2b3
#
_cell.length_a   1.000
_cell.length_b   1.000
_cell.length_c   1.000
_cell.angle_alpha   90.00
_cell.angle_beta   90.00
_cell.angle_gamma   90.00
#
_symmetry.space_group_name_H-M   'P 1'
#
loop_
_entity.id
_entity.type
_entity.pdbx_description
1 polymer ?
#
loop_
_entity_poly.entity_id
_entity_poly.type
_entity_poly.pdbx_seq_one_letter_code
_entity_poly.pdbx_strand_id
1 'polypeptide(L)'
;MAEKTTVRSVTYDLLRSLGLTTVFGNPGSTEQTFLQEFPGDFSYILALQEASAIAMADAFAQVTGRPALVNLHSSAGMGNALGNLVAAYHGNTPLIVTSGQQHRELVIGEPYLGNREATTFPKPWVKWSYEPARAQDVPEAFMRAYALAVQPPAGPVYLSVHMDDWNQPMAGPARVRTVSNRFAPDPERLRLFADRISASRRPALVFGPEVDRAGGWDAAVALAEKLRAAVYGSPLLDRASFPEDHPLFRGPLGMSVKTISDRLAGHDLVVVIGAEVFRYYPYVPGDYLPVGTELVQITANPEVAAAARVGDSLLGDPKLAIDQLLDLVAEGSARTAPEPMARPRLLPQVPNNPLTPPEVYAVLSRVRPPDSVIVNESTSTMAQQIEWLPTVRSGSFFATASGGIGWGVPAAVGVALADRDRGVSRAVIGLIGDGSSQYSVQALWTAAQHKLPIVYVVMRNNEYSILKSFAVLEETPGVPGLDLPGLGIAALARGWGCRAVDVETTEELEQEFKTALDADTTTVIVVRTQPQQAML
;
A
#
# COMPACT_ATOMS: atom_id res chain seq x y z
N MET A 1 -22.95 42.39 4.35
CA MET A 1 -21.55 42.59 3.90
C MET A 1 -21.23 41.43 2.99
N ALA A 2 -20.70 41.64 1.79
CA ALA A 2 -20.23 40.53 0.93
C ALA A 2 -19.15 39.80 1.70
N GLU A 3 -19.24 38.49 1.77
CA GLU A 3 -18.25 37.62 2.40
C GLU A 3 -16.91 37.86 1.72
N LYS A 4 -15.89 38.22 2.50
CA LYS A 4 -14.56 38.52 1.95
C LYS A 4 -13.94 37.23 1.41
N THR A 5 -13.74 37.12 0.10
CA THR A 5 -13.04 35.99 -0.51
C THR A 5 -11.61 35.94 0.01
N THR A 6 -11.25 34.85 0.66
CA THR A 6 -9.93 34.64 1.30
C THR A 6 -9.18 33.49 0.61
N VAL A 7 -7.88 33.41 0.85
CA VAL A 7 -7.04 32.26 0.41
C VAL A 7 -7.65 30.95 0.88
N ARG A 8 -8.12 30.89 2.15
CA ARG A 8 -8.77 29.71 2.72
C ARG A 8 -10.04 29.32 1.93
N SER A 9 -10.98 30.25 1.74
CA SER A 9 -12.23 29.96 1.04
C SER A 9 -11.99 29.50 -0.40
N VAL A 10 -11.09 30.15 -1.14
CA VAL A 10 -10.71 29.75 -2.51
C VAL A 10 -10.03 28.39 -2.54
N THR A 11 -9.19 28.08 -1.53
CA THR A 11 -8.55 26.77 -1.43
C THR A 11 -9.58 25.67 -1.16
N TYR A 12 -10.56 25.88 -0.26
CA TYR A 12 -11.63 24.91 -0.04
C TYR A 12 -12.48 24.67 -1.30
N ASP A 13 -12.77 25.71 -2.07
CA ASP A 13 -13.51 25.58 -3.34
C ASP A 13 -12.71 24.77 -4.37
N LEU A 14 -11.40 24.98 -4.44
CA LEU A 14 -10.50 24.18 -5.28
C LEU A 14 -10.48 22.73 -4.82
N LEU A 15 -10.26 22.47 -3.53
CA LEU A 15 -10.23 21.11 -2.96
C LEU A 15 -11.54 20.36 -3.23
N ARG A 16 -12.68 21.04 -3.07
CA ARG A 16 -14.00 20.48 -3.41
C ARG A 16 -14.09 20.10 -4.89
N SER A 17 -13.63 20.98 -5.78
CA SER A 17 -13.62 20.74 -7.23
C SER A 17 -12.70 19.58 -7.63
N LEU A 18 -11.68 19.28 -6.84
CA LEU A 18 -10.74 18.17 -7.02
C LEU A 18 -11.19 16.87 -6.32
N GLY A 19 -12.30 16.90 -5.57
CA GLY A 19 -12.79 15.75 -4.79
C GLY A 19 -11.95 15.45 -3.54
N LEU A 20 -11.21 16.44 -3.02
CA LEU A 20 -10.35 16.33 -1.84
C LEU A 20 -11.08 16.83 -0.59
N THR A 21 -12.23 16.24 -0.29
CA THR A 21 -13.11 16.66 0.82
C THR A 21 -12.87 15.86 2.11
N THR A 22 -12.01 14.86 2.09
CA THR A 22 -11.57 14.11 3.28
C THR A 22 -10.13 14.51 3.63
N VAL A 23 -9.93 15.00 4.85
CA VAL A 23 -8.64 15.45 5.38
C VAL A 23 -8.23 14.53 6.52
N PHE A 24 -7.09 13.88 6.40
CA PHE A 24 -6.49 13.08 7.47
C PHE A 24 -5.49 13.93 8.23
N GLY A 25 -5.49 13.89 9.56
CA GLY A 25 -4.51 14.72 10.26
C GLY A 25 -4.52 14.61 11.76
N ASN A 26 -3.57 15.32 12.34
CA ASN A 26 -3.46 15.63 13.75
C ASN A 26 -3.05 17.09 13.85
N PRO A 27 -3.98 18.03 14.15
CA PRO A 27 -3.70 19.45 14.04
C PRO A 27 -2.97 19.98 15.27
N GLY A 28 -2.17 21.04 15.05
CA GLY A 28 -1.64 21.89 16.10
C GLY A 28 -2.05 23.35 15.89
N SER A 29 -1.36 24.27 16.57
CA SER A 29 -1.69 25.70 16.53
C SER A 29 -1.52 26.33 15.14
N THR A 30 -0.58 25.85 14.34
CA THR A 30 -0.29 26.39 13.00
C THR A 30 -1.32 25.98 11.96
N GLU A 31 -2.11 24.95 12.21
CA GLU A 31 -3.16 24.44 11.32
C GLU A 31 -4.53 25.07 11.60
N GLN A 32 -4.74 25.67 12.77
CA GLN A 32 -6.04 26.20 13.19
C GLN A 32 -6.63 27.22 12.21
N THR A 33 -5.80 28.06 11.59
CA THR A 33 -6.25 29.07 10.63
C THR A 33 -6.72 28.45 9.30
N PHE A 34 -6.15 27.31 8.89
CA PHE A 34 -6.69 26.52 7.79
C PHE A 34 -8.03 25.88 8.17
N LEU A 35 -8.12 25.29 9.37
CA LEU A 35 -9.30 24.56 9.84
C LEU A 35 -10.42 25.47 10.34
N GLN A 36 -10.19 26.77 10.49
CA GLN A 36 -11.21 27.74 10.84
C GLN A 36 -12.32 27.74 9.78
N GLU A 37 -13.60 27.80 10.21
CA GLU A 37 -14.76 27.74 9.30
C GLU A 37 -14.72 26.50 8.39
N PHE A 38 -14.34 25.35 8.95
CA PHE A 38 -14.25 24.08 8.23
C PHE A 38 -15.57 23.74 7.56
N PRO A 39 -15.61 23.52 6.23
CA PRO A 39 -16.86 23.35 5.51
C PRO A 39 -17.63 22.10 5.95
N GLY A 40 -18.95 22.19 6.06
CA GLY A 40 -19.79 21.07 6.53
C GLY A 40 -19.85 19.88 5.56
N ASP A 41 -19.43 20.04 4.33
CA ASP A 41 -19.30 18.98 3.31
C ASP A 41 -17.90 18.33 3.30
N PHE A 42 -16.98 18.78 4.16
CA PHE A 42 -15.70 18.16 4.38
C PHE A 42 -15.71 17.26 5.62
N SER A 43 -14.87 16.23 5.61
CA SER A 43 -14.64 15.34 6.75
C SER A 43 -13.21 15.46 7.25
N TYR A 44 -13.04 15.73 8.54
CA TYR A 44 -11.71 15.67 9.17
C TYR A 44 -11.57 14.35 9.92
N ILE A 45 -10.62 13.53 9.50
CA ILE A 45 -10.31 12.24 10.13
C ILE A 45 -9.14 12.44 11.07
N LEU A 46 -9.46 12.57 12.36
CA LEU A 46 -8.44 12.73 13.38
C LEU A 46 -7.70 11.41 13.61
N ALA A 47 -6.41 11.43 13.45
CA ALA A 47 -5.50 10.40 13.89
C ALA A 47 -4.70 10.92 15.10
N LEU A 48 -4.60 10.13 16.16
CA LEU A 48 -3.89 10.55 17.38
C LEU A 48 -2.36 10.48 17.25
N GLN A 49 -1.87 10.20 16.04
CA GLN A 49 -0.46 10.12 15.70
C GLN A 49 -0.29 10.27 14.17
N GLU A 50 0.69 11.04 13.73
CA GLU A 50 0.81 11.48 12.34
C GLU A 50 1.19 10.37 11.36
N ALA A 51 1.98 9.37 11.79
CA ALA A 51 2.24 8.20 10.94
C ALA A 51 0.94 7.44 10.65
N SER A 52 0.01 7.36 11.62
CA SER A 52 -1.32 6.80 11.41
C SER A 52 -2.13 7.61 10.41
N ALA A 53 -2.05 8.96 10.44
CA ALA A 53 -2.73 9.81 9.46
C ALA A 53 -2.25 9.53 8.03
N ILE A 54 -0.93 9.40 7.82
CA ILE A 54 -0.36 9.07 6.51
C ILE A 54 -0.82 7.67 6.05
N ALA A 55 -0.76 6.65 6.90
CA ALA A 55 -1.14 5.29 6.51
C ALA A 55 -2.64 5.15 6.21
N MET A 56 -3.52 5.85 6.96
CA MET A 56 -4.95 5.94 6.64
C MET A 56 -5.17 6.59 5.27
N ALA A 57 -4.51 7.73 5.02
CA ALA A 57 -4.60 8.46 3.76
C ALA A 57 -4.03 7.66 2.58
N ASP A 58 -2.93 6.94 2.79
CA ASP A 58 -2.31 6.05 1.82
C ASP A 58 -3.29 4.97 1.37
N ALA A 59 -3.83 4.19 2.30
CA ALA A 59 -4.79 3.14 1.97
C ALA A 59 -6.09 3.71 1.37
N PHE A 60 -6.57 4.86 1.86
CA PHE A 60 -7.73 5.56 1.29
C PHE A 60 -7.49 5.95 -0.18
N ALA A 61 -6.32 6.53 -0.48
CA ALA A 61 -5.95 6.90 -1.84
C ALA A 61 -5.80 5.67 -2.75
N GLN A 62 -5.22 4.58 -2.25
CA GLN A 62 -5.07 3.34 -2.99
C GLN A 62 -6.43 2.71 -3.37
N VAL A 63 -7.41 2.75 -2.47
CA VAL A 63 -8.75 2.17 -2.71
C VAL A 63 -9.61 3.06 -3.60
N THR A 64 -9.54 4.38 -3.40
CA THR A 64 -10.33 5.34 -4.19
C THR A 64 -9.75 5.63 -5.57
N GLY A 65 -8.45 5.36 -5.78
CA GLY A 65 -7.72 5.76 -6.98
C GLY A 65 -7.56 7.28 -7.13
N ARG A 66 -7.81 8.05 -6.08
CA ARG A 66 -7.73 9.51 -6.03
C ARG A 66 -6.69 9.97 -5.00
N PRO A 67 -6.07 11.14 -5.17
CA PRO A 67 -5.22 11.70 -4.12
C PRO A 67 -5.96 11.84 -2.79
N ALA A 68 -5.23 11.70 -1.67
CA ALA A 68 -5.74 12.01 -0.35
C ALA A 68 -4.99 13.22 0.24
N LEU A 69 -5.71 14.03 1.03
CA LEU A 69 -5.17 15.21 1.69
C LEU A 69 -4.79 14.88 3.14
N VAL A 70 -3.56 15.19 3.52
CA VAL A 70 -3.06 15.02 4.89
C VAL A 70 -2.63 16.38 5.44
N ASN A 71 -3.03 16.69 6.66
CA ASN A 71 -2.70 17.93 7.35
C ASN A 71 -2.01 17.64 8.68
N LEU A 72 -0.75 18.03 8.80
CA LEU A 72 0.14 17.69 9.91
C LEU A 72 0.64 18.94 10.63
N HIS A 73 1.00 18.81 11.92
CA HIS A 73 1.49 19.92 12.72
C HIS A 73 2.98 20.16 12.52
N SER A 74 3.32 21.20 11.78
CA SER A 74 4.70 21.71 11.58
C SER A 74 5.74 20.60 11.30
N SER A 75 7.01 20.84 11.60
CA SER A 75 8.07 19.82 11.47
C SER A 75 7.91 18.66 12.43
N ALA A 76 7.29 18.85 13.59
CA ALA A 76 7.10 17.78 14.57
C ALA A 76 6.16 16.69 14.03
N GLY A 77 5.01 17.09 13.49
CA GLY A 77 4.08 16.16 12.87
C GLY A 77 4.65 15.52 11.61
N MET A 78 5.39 16.29 10.79
CA MET A 78 6.06 15.74 9.61
C MET A 78 7.13 14.70 10.00
N GLY A 79 7.89 14.96 11.08
CA GLY A 79 8.88 14.01 11.61
C GLY A 79 8.26 12.69 12.06
N ASN A 80 7.15 12.75 12.80
CA ASN A 80 6.40 11.57 13.22
C ASN A 80 5.82 10.79 12.02
N ALA A 81 5.51 11.47 10.92
CA ALA A 81 4.88 10.89 9.73
C ALA A 81 5.85 10.17 8.79
N LEU A 82 7.17 10.44 8.87
CA LEU A 82 8.16 10.02 7.87
C LEU A 82 8.15 8.51 7.60
N GLY A 83 8.02 7.66 8.60
CA GLY A 83 8.03 6.21 8.42
C GLY A 83 6.97 5.72 7.43
N ASN A 84 5.74 6.17 7.58
CA ASN A 84 4.65 5.80 6.65
C ASN A 84 4.65 6.64 5.37
N LEU A 85 5.29 7.81 5.35
CA LEU A 85 5.53 8.55 4.11
C LEU A 85 6.47 7.77 3.17
N VAL A 86 7.48 7.07 3.71
CA VAL A 86 8.34 6.13 2.96
C VAL A 86 7.48 5.04 2.31
N ALA A 87 6.52 4.48 3.04
CA ALA A 87 5.61 3.47 2.50
C ALA A 87 4.75 4.03 1.35
N ALA A 88 4.15 5.19 1.52
CA ALA A 88 3.35 5.86 0.48
C ALA A 88 4.19 6.20 -0.77
N TYR A 89 5.45 6.60 -0.61
CA TYR A 89 6.37 6.88 -1.71
C TYR A 89 6.66 5.61 -2.53
N HIS A 90 7.08 4.53 -1.88
CA HIS A 90 7.33 3.25 -2.55
C HIS A 90 6.06 2.61 -3.11
N GLY A 91 4.92 2.82 -2.44
CA GLY A 91 3.60 2.41 -2.92
C GLY A 91 3.09 3.22 -4.12
N ASN A 92 3.82 4.25 -4.57
CA ASN A 92 3.39 5.18 -5.62
C ASN A 92 1.98 5.75 -5.34
N THR A 93 1.69 6.06 -4.08
CA THR A 93 0.38 6.55 -3.66
C THR A 93 0.31 8.06 -3.73
N PRO A 94 -0.66 8.63 -4.46
CA PRO A 94 -0.79 10.08 -4.56
C PRO A 94 -1.31 10.66 -3.25
N LEU A 95 -0.45 11.38 -2.52
CA LEU A 95 -0.81 12.14 -1.33
C LEU A 95 -0.44 13.61 -1.49
N ILE A 96 -1.29 14.50 -0.99
CA ILE A 96 -0.96 15.91 -0.78
C ILE A 96 -0.81 16.09 0.73
N VAL A 97 0.44 16.15 1.17
CA VAL A 97 0.77 16.34 2.59
C VAL A 97 1.01 17.82 2.83
N THR A 98 0.38 18.38 3.85
CA THR A 98 0.55 19.78 4.24
C THR A 98 0.99 19.88 5.69
N SER A 99 1.77 20.91 6.02
CA SER A 99 1.96 21.34 7.40
C SER A 99 1.94 22.87 7.51
N GLY A 100 1.50 23.34 8.66
CA GLY A 100 1.49 24.77 8.94
C GLY A 100 2.91 25.29 9.21
N GLN A 101 3.21 26.47 8.66
CA GLN A 101 4.39 27.26 8.97
C GLN A 101 3.99 28.41 9.89
N GLN A 102 4.91 28.91 10.69
CA GLN A 102 4.70 30.08 11.53
C GLN A 102 4.39 31.35 10.71
N HIS A 103 3.88 32.36 11.40
CA HIS A 103 3.57 33.67 10.83
C HIS A 103 4.77 34.22 10.08
N ARG A 104 4.58 34.72 8.86
CA ARG A 104 5.66 35.20 7.96
C ARG A 104 6.59 36.20 8.62
N GLU A 105 6.04 37.10 9.44
CA GLU A 105 6.81 38.12 10.16
C GLU A 105 7.78 37.54 11.19
N LEU A 106 7.52 36.34 11.70
CA LEU A 106 8.33 35.69 12.73
C LEU A 106 9.42 34.78 12.15
N VAL A 107 9.25 34.29 10.92
CA VAL A 107 10.09 33.21 10.32
C VAL A 107 11.57 33.56 10.31
N ILE A 108 11.93 34.84 10.08
CA ILE A 108 13.32 35.28 10.06
C ILE A 108 14.03 35.07 11.41
N GLY A 109 13.28 35.04 12.52
CA GLY A 109 13.78 34.80 13.86
C GLY A 109 13.78 33.32 14.28
N GLU A 110 13.53 32.38 13.38
CA GLU A 110 13.41 30.95 13.68
C GLU A 110 12.47 30.69 14.89
N PRO A 111 11.17 31.02 14.77
CA PRO A 111 10.23 30.97 15.88
C PRO A 111 9.99 29.55 16.38
N TYR A 112 9.52 29.43 17.63
CA TYR A 112 9.09 28.15 18.19
C TYR A 112 8.03 27.47 17.30
N LEU A 113 8.14 26.16 17.07
CA LEU A 113 7.31 25.38 16.17
C LEU A 113 7.36 25.86 14.69
N GLY A 114 8.42 26.51 14.27
CA GLY A 114 8.67 26.82 12.87
C GLY A 114 9.12 25.59 12.08
N ASN A 115 8.82 25.57 10.79
CA ASN A 115 9.32 24.56 9.85
C ASN A 115 10.66 25.01 9.27
N ARG A 116 11.74 24.70 9.96
CA ARG A 116 13.09 24.96 9.44
C ARG A 116 13.32 24.08 8.19
N GLU A 117 13.78 24.70 7.11
CA GLU A 117 14.00 24.01 5.83
C GLU A 117 12.80 23.15 5.37
N ALA A 118 11.58 23.67 5.53
CA ALA A 118 10.32 22.97 5.29
C ALA A 118 10.30 22.15 4.00
N THR A 119 10.85 22.69 2.89
CA THR A 119 10.84 22.04 1.59
C THR A 119 11.91 20.94 1.42
N THR A 120 12.87 20.86 2.33
CA THR A 120 13.93 19.84 2.32
C THR A 120 13.60 18.69 3.25
N PHE A 121 12.93 18.98 4.38
CA PHE A 121 12.67 18.03 5.45
C PHE A 121 11.99 16.71 5.01
N PRO A 122 10.93 16.69 4.15
CA PRO A 122 10.30 15.44 3.73
C PRO A 122 11.05 14.69 2.63
N LYS A 123 12.11 15.28 2.06
CA LYS A 123 12.89 14.62 1.00
C LYS A 123 13.81 13.52 1.57
N PRO A 124 14.07 12.46 0.78
CA PRO A 124 13.67 12.26 -0.63
C PRO A 124 12.27 11.62 -0.81
N TRP A 125 11.47 11.48 0.22
CA TRP A 125 10.24 10.70 0.23
C TRP A 125 9.00 11.45 -0.29
N VAL A 126 9.20 12.54 -1.02
CA VAL A 126 8.17 13.27 -1.76
C VAL A 126 8.67 13.62 -3.16
N LYS A 127 7.80 13.55 -4.15
CA LYS A 127 8.12 13.93 -5.53
C LYS A 127 8.39 15.42 -5.69
N TRP A 128 7.73 16.23 -4.86
CA TRP A 128 7.84 17.67 -4.87
C TRP A 128 7.48 18.23 -3.51
N SER A 129 8.16 19.31 -3.13
CA SER A 129 7.89 20.05 -1.91
C SER A 129 7.97 21.54 -2.20
N TYR A 130 7.07 22.32 -1.61
CA TYR A 130 7.00 23.75 -1.89
C TYR A 130 6.45 24.53 -0.67
N GLU A 131 6.93 25.73 -0.49
CA GLU A 131 6.39 26.75 0.41
C GLU A 131 6.04 27.97 -0.45
N PRO A 132 4.76 28.38 -0.55
CA PRO A 132 4.35 29.48 -1.39
C PRO A 132 5.00 30.81 -0.97
N ALA A 133 5.58 31.54 -1.95
CA ALA A 133 6.24 32.81 -1.69
C ALA A 133 5.24 33.90 -1.24
N ARG A 134 3.99 33.82 -1.71
CA ARG A 134 2.91 34.74 -1.36
C ARG A 134 1.66 33.94 -0.96
N ALA A 135 0.84 34.50 -0.10
CA ALA A 135 -0.43 33.92 0.29
C ALA A 135 -1.34 33.59 -0.90
N GLN A 136 -1.42 34.48 -1.90
CA GLN A 136 -2.26 34.34 -3.08
C GLN A 136 -1.84 33.18 -3.99
N ASP A 137 -0.62 32.65 -3.83
CA ASP A 137 -0.11 31.52 -4.60
C ASP A 137 -0.53 30.16 -4.00
N VAL A 138 -1.09 30.13 -2.79
CA VAL A 138 -1.48 28.90 -2.07
C VAL A 138 -2.45 28.04 -2.89
N PRO A 139 -3.59 28.55 -3.42
CA PRO A 139 -4.50 27.70 -4.20
C PRO A 139 -3.84 27.11 -5.47
N GLU A 140 -3.01 27.89 -6.18
CA GLU A 140 -2.28 27.39 -7.34
C GLU A 140 -1.23 26.35 -6.97
N ALA A 141 -0.59 26.48 -5.81
CA ALA A 141 0.33 25.46 -5.27
C ALA A 141 -0.39 24.14 -4.99
N PHE A 142 -1.63 24.17 -4.45
CA PHE A 142 -2.46 22.96 -4.29
C PHE A 142 -2.83 22.35 -5.64
N MET A 143 -3.19 23.15 -6.65
CA MET A 143 -3.47 22.64 -8.00
C MET A 143 -2.24 21.96 -8.61
N ARG A 144 -1.05 22.55 -8.45
CA ARG A 144 0.21 21.97 -8.90
C ARG A 144 0.56 20.70 -8.14
N ALA A 145 0.37 20.71 -6.80
CA ALA A 145 0.57 19.54 -5.94
C ALA A 145 -0.30 18.37 -6.40
N TYR A 146 -1.60 18.61 -6.67
CA TYR A 146 -2.51 17.61 -7.20
C TYR A 146 -1.99 17.01 -8.51
N ALA A 147 -1.64 17.86 -9.48
CA ALA A 147 -1.14 17.42 -10.77
C ALA A 147 0.13 16.56 -10.65
N LEU A 148 1.07 16.96 -9.78
CA LEU A 148 2.31 16.21 -9.55
C LEU A 148 2.09 14.91 -8.78
N ALA A 149 1.15 14.89 -7.83
CA ALA A 149 0.85 13.68 -7.08
C ALA A 149 0.31 12.55 -7.97
N VAL A 150 -0.53 12.88 -8.96
CA VAL A 150 -1.15 11.88 -9.86
C VAL A 150 -0.31 11.51 -11.08
N GLN A 151 0.72 12.30 -11.44
CA GLN A 151 1.57 11.98 -12.58
C GLN A 151 2.41 10.72 -12.32
N PRO A 152 2.54 9.78 -13.28
CA PRO A 152 3.40 8.61 -13.14
C PRO A 152 4.89 8.98 -12.99
N PRO A 153 5.62 8.29 -12.10
CA PRO A 153 5.06 7.48 -11.03
C PRO A 153 4.27 8.37 -10.06
N ALA A 154 3.04 7.98 -9.72
CA ALA A 154 2.26 8.71 -8.71
C ALA A 154 3.00 8.69 -7.37
N GLY A 155 2.69 9.62 -6.47
CA GLY A 155 3.38 9.63 -5.18
C GLY A 155 3.10 10.88 -4.36
N PRO A 156 3.56 10.91 -3.11
CA PRO A 156 3.34 12.01 -2.19
C PRO A 156 4.04 13.29 -2.63
N VAL A 157 3.40 14.42 -2.36
CA VAL A 157 3.93 15.78 -2.47
C VAL A 157 3.70 16.54 -1.17
N TYR A 158 4.45 17.60 -0.93
CA TYR A 158 4.39 18.34 0.33
C TYR A 158 4.26 19.84 0.12
N LEU A 159 3.41 20.46 0.94
CA LEU A 159 3.24 21.93 1.03
C LEU A 159 3.41 22.40 2.46
N SER A 160 4.28 23.37 2.68
CA SER A 160 4.35 24.17 3.91
C SER A 160 3.59 25.47 3.69
N VAL A 161 2.63 25.81 4.55
CA VAL A 161 1.79 26.99 4.37
C VAL A 161 1.78 27.83 5.64
N HIS A 162 2.11 29.12 5.50
CA HIS A 162 2.12 30.05 6.62
C HIS A 162 0.72 30.24 7.21
N MET A 163 0.63 30.22 8.54
CA MET A 163 -0.65 30.31 9.25
C MET A 163 -1.41 31.62 8.98
N ASP A 164 -0.73 32.70 8.66
CA ASP A 164 -1.32 34.00 8.34
C ASP A 164 -1.75 34.14 6.87
N ASP A 165 -1.36 33.24 5.98
CA ASP A 165 -1.75 33.27 4.57
C ASP A 165 -3.26 32.99 4.39
N TRP A 166 -3.84 32.14 5.20
CA TRP A 166 -5.21 31.66 5.05
C TRP A 166 -6.28 32.76 5.08
N ASN A 167 -6.04 33.81 5.84
CA ASN A 167 -6.95 34.95 5.99
C ASN A 167 -6.66 36.10 5.00
N GLN A 168 -5.64 35.99 4.16
CA GLN A 168 -5.32 37.02 3.17
C GLN A 168 -6.39 37.07 2.08
N PRO A 169 -6.67 38.27 1.53
CA PRO A 169 -7.69 38.42 0.48
C PRO A 169 -7.23 37.79 -0.85
N MET A 170 -8.22 37.25 -1.56
CA MET A 170 -8.07 36.74 -2.94
C MET A 170 -8.87 37.59 -3.93
N ALA A 171 -8.33 37.79 -5.13
CA ALA A 171 -8.97 38.56 -6.19
C ALA A 171 -10.03 37.75 -7.00
N GLY A 172 -10.04 36.43 -6.87
CA GLY A 172 -10.96 35.54 -7.60
C GLY A 172 -10.72 34.07 -7.32
N PRO A 173 -11.49 33.17 -7.96
CA PRO A 173 -11.39 31.73 -7.77
C PRO A 173 -10.07 31.16 -8.31
N ALA A 174 -9.65 30.02 -7.76
CA ALA A 174 -8.55 29.23 -8.31
C ALA A 174 -8.94 28.60 -9.66
N ARG A 175 -7.96 28.45 -10.54
CA ARG A 175 -8.15 27.78 -11.83
C ARG A 175 -8.01 26.28 -11.67
N VAL A 176 -9.08 25.53 -11.90
CA VAL A 176 -9.06 24.08 -11.97
C VAL A 176 -8.54 23.65 -13.33
N ARG A 177 -7.57 22.74 -13.37
CA ARG A 177 -7.02 22.14 -14.58
C ARG A 177 -7.08 20.63 -14.51
N THR A 178 -7.29 19.97 -15.63
CA THR A 178 -7.14 18.53 -15.78
C THR A 178 -5.75 18.20 -16.32
N VAL A 179 -5.17 17.11 -15.84
CA VAL A 179 -3.89 16.59 -16.34
C VAL A 179 -4.09 15.13 -16.70
N SER A 180 -3.90 14.77 -17.98
CA SER A 180 -3.85 13.36 -18.37
C SER A 180 -2.58 12.72 -17.82
N ASN A 181 -2.73 11.60 -17.15
CA ASN A 181 -1.64 10.93 -16.44
C ASN A 181 -1.33 9.53 -16.99
N ARG A 182 -1.97 9.12 -18.10
CA ARG A 182 -1.72 7.82 -18.74
C ARG A 182 -1.03 8.02 -20.08
N PHE A 183 -0.07 7.16 -20.39
CA PHE A 183 0.65 7.17 -21.66
C PHE A 183 0.87 5.75 -22.18
N ALA A 184 0.63 5.55 -23.48
CA ALA A 184 0.90 4.28 -24.14
C ALA A 184 2.41 4.10 -24.35
N PRO A 185 2.91 2.85 -24.37
CA PRO A 185 4.29 2.59 -24.76
C PRO A 185 4.54 2.93 -26.22
N ASP A 186 5.83 3.13 -26.57
CA ASP A 186 6.25 3.27 -27.97
C ASP A 186 5.79 2.05 -28.79
N PRO A 187 4.99 2.24 -29.87
CA PRO A 187 4.37 1.14 -30.58
C PRO A 187 5.35 0.26 -31.36
N GLU A 188 6.48 0.81 -31.83
CA GLU A 188 7.49 0.03 -32.54
C GLU A 188 8.25 -0.85 -31.56
N ARG A 189 8.62 -0.32 -30.40
CA ARG A 189 9.28 -1.07 -29.33
C ARG A 189 8.36 -2.14 -28.76
N LEU A 190 7.08 -1.84 -28.60
CA LEU A 190 6.11 -2.82 -28.11
C LEU A 190 5.93 -3.99 -29.09
N ARG A 191 5.97 -3.74 -30.42
CA ARG A 191 5.97 -4.82 -31.43
C ARG A 191 7.18 -5.73 -31.26
N LEU A 192 8.38 -5.18 -31.08
CA LEU A 192 9.56 -5.98 -30.85
C LEU A 192 9.45 -6.87 -29.61
N PHE A 193 8.81 -6.37 -28.53
CA PHE A 193 8.52 -7.18 -27.37
C PHE A 193 7.48 -8.26 -27.67
N ALA A 194 6.42 -7.92 -28.39
CA ALA A 194 5.38 -8.88 -28.82
C ALA A 194 5.94 -10.00 -29.71
N ASP A 195 6.88 -9.68 -30.60
CA ASP A 195 7.56 -10.68 -31.43
C ASP A 195 8.41 -11.65 -30.58
N ARG A 196 9.16 -11.13 -29.61
CA ARG A 196 9.93 -11.95 -28.65
C ARG A 196 9.01 -12.84 -27.81
N ILE A 197 7.90 -12.30 -27.31
CA ILE A 197 6.89 -13.04 -26.55
C ILE A 197 6.26 -14.15 -27.40
N SER A 198 5.95 -13.85 -28.66
CA SER A 198 5.36 -14.80 -29.58
C SER A 198 6.33 -15.93 -29.95
N ALA A 199 7.61 -15.65 -30.10
CA ALA A 199 8.66 -16.60 -30.40
C ALA A 199 9.07 -17.47 -29.21
N SER A 200 8.85 -17.03 -27.97
CA SER A 200 9.19 -17.78 -26.75
C SER A 200 8.43 -19.10 -26.68
N ARG A 201 9.10 -20.15 -26.26
CA ARG A 201 8.49 -21.48 -26.07
C ARG A 201 7.92 -21.68 -24.68
N ARG A 202 8.51 -21.05 -23.69
CA ARG A 202 8.13 -21.15 -22.26
C ARG A 202 8.21 -19.79 -21.58
N PRO A 203 7.33 -18.83 -21.96
CA PRO A 203 7.34 -17.51 -21.33
C PRO A 203 6.88 -17.61 -19.87
N ALA A 204 7.46 -16.77 -19.00
CA ALA A 204 6.96 -16.47 -17.67
C ALA A 204 6.43 -15.03 -17.65
N LEU A 205 5.25 -14.80 -17.08
CA LEU A 205 4.74 -13.47 -16.80
C LEU A 205 4.96 -13.14 -15.32
N VAL A 206 5.50 -11.98 -15.03
CA VAL A 206 5.64 -11.46 -13.66
C VAL A 206 4.83 -10.19 -13.56
N PHE A 207 3.72 -10.24 -12.83
CA PHE A 207 2.87 -9.08 -12.62
C PHE A 207 3.15 -8.41 -11.27
N GLY A 208 3.20 -7.09 -11.28
CA GLY A 208 3.40 -6.28 -10.10
C GLY A 208 2.26 -5.31 -9.81
N PRO A 209 2.38 -4.54 -8.72
CA PRO A 209 1.31 -3.70 -8.18
C PRO A 209 0.75 -2.66 -9.14
N GLU A 210 1.55 -2.18 -10.11
CA GLU A 210 1.09 -1.20 -11.11
C GLU A 210 -0.03 -1.77 -12.00
N VAL A 211 -0.08 -3.11 -12.23
CA VAL A 211 -1.12 -3.74 -13.06
C VAL A 211 -2.49 -3.54 -12.44
N ASP A 212 -2.65 -3.84 -11.16
CA ASP A 212 -3.93 -3.66 -10.45
C ASP A 212 -4.27 -2.16 -10.30
N ARG A 213 -3.29 -1.31 -9.96
CA ARG A 213 -3.50 0.16 -9.89
C ARG A 213 -3.96 0.75 -11.22
N ALA A 214 -3.44 0.26 -12.34
CA ALA A 214 -3.85 0.71 -13.68
C ALA A 214 -5.22 0.14 -14.12
N GLY A 215 -5.83 -0.76 -13.34
CA GLY A 215 -7.06 -1.47 -13.72
C GLY A 215 -6.83 -2.55 -14.78
N GLY A 216 -5.65 -3.15 -14.80
CA GLY A 216 -5.22 -4.16 -15.77
C GLY A 216 -5.47 -5.61 -15.35
N TRP A 217 -6.18 -5.88 -14.25
CA TRP A 217 -6.39 -7.21 -13.69
C TRP A 217 -6.95 -8.22 -14.71
N ASP A 218 -8.09 -7.93 -15.32
CA ASP A 218 -8.73 -8.83 -16.28
C ASP A 218 -7.91 -8.99 -17.57
N ALA A 219 -7.27 -7.90 -18.01
CA ALA A 219 -6.37 -7.93 -19.16
C ALA A 219 -5.13 -8.80 -18.90
N ALA A 220 -4.59 -8.79 -17.68
CA ALA A 220 -3.48 -9.65 -17.27
C ALA A 220 -3.88 -11.14 -17.29
N VAL A 221 -5.09 -11.46 -16.84
CA VAL A 221 -5.64 -12.82 -16.93
C VAL A 221 -5.77 -13.24 -18.40
N ALA A 222 -6.38 -12.40 -19.23
CA ALA A 222 -6.55 -12.69 -20.66
C ALA A 222 -5.20 -12.90 -21.38
N LEU A 223 -4.17 -12.09 -21.04
CA LEU A 223 -2.84 -12.22 -21.62
C LEU A 223 -2.18 -13.55 -21.19
N ALA A 224 -2.28 -13.91 -19.93
CA ALA A 224 -1.73 -15.15 -19.40
C ALA A 224 -2.38 -16.39 -20.05
N GLU A 225 -3.72 -16.38 -20.19
CA GLU A 225 -4.47 -17.45 -20.83
C GLU A 225 -4.15 -17.56 -22.32
N LYS A 226 -4.13 -16.43 -23.05
CA LYS A 226 -3.76 -16.37 -24.46
C LYS A 226 -2.37 -16.96 -24.69
N LEU A 227 -1.42 -16.66 -23.85
CA LEU A 227 -0.05 -17.13 -23.94
C LEU A 227 0.16 -18.52 -23.34
N ARG A 228 -0.76 -19.07 -22.56
CA ARG A 228 -0.59 -20.28 -21.73
C ARG A 228 0.69 -20.19 -20.88
N ALA A 229 0.95 -19.03 -20.32
CA ALA A 229 2.20 -18.74 -19.62
C ALA A 229 2.07 -18.97 -18.11
N ALA A 230 3.18 -19.39 -17.48
CA ALA A 230 3.28 -19.35 -16.03
C ALA A 230 3.22 -17.90 -15.51
N VAL A 231 2.46 -17.66 -14.45
CA VAL A 231 2.31 -16.33 -13.84
C VAL A 231 2.91 -16.32 -12.44
N TYR A 232 3.74 -15.34 -12.18
CA TYR A 232 4.34 -15.08 -10.88
C TYR A 232 3.92 -13.68 -10.39
N GLY A 233 3.71 -13.53 -9.08
CA GLY A 233 3.71 -12.23 -8.45
C GLY A 233 5.14 -11.68 -8.32
N SER A 234 5.33 -10.38 -8.47
CA SER A 234 6.63 -9.75 -8.23
C SER A 234 7.08 -9.94 -6.78
N PRO A 235 8.39 -9.88 -6.48
CA PRO A 235 8.86 -9.85 -5.09
C PRO A 235 8.25 -8.68 -4.30
N LEU A 236 7.98 -8.89 -3.01
CA LEU A 236 7.48 -7.84 -2.11
C LEU A 236 6.19 -7.18 -2.61
N LEU A 237 5.17 -7.99 -2.85
CA LEU A 237 3.85 -7.50 -3.26
C LEU A 237 3.20 -6.65 -2.16
N ASP A 238 3.04 -5.37 -2.41
CA ASP A 238 2.19 -4.47 -1.62
C ASP A 238 0.72 -4.51 -2.08
N ARG A 239 0.46 -5.14 -3.25
CA ARG A 239 -0.86 -5.27 -3.85
C ARG A 239 -0.91 -6.50 -4.75
N ALA A 240 -1.95 -7.31 -4.65
CA ALA A 240 -2.15 -8.44 -5.54
C ALA A 240 -2.46 -7.94 -6.97
N SER A 241 -1.92 -8.61 -7.97
CA SER A 241 -2.00 -8.17 -9.38
C SER A 241 -2.52 -9.24 -10.33
N PHE A 242 -2.85 -10.41 -9.79
CA PHE A 242 -3.38 -11.56 -10.52
C PHE A 242 -4.14 -12.48 -9.56
N PRO A 243 -5.20 -13.21 -9.99
CA PRO A 243 -5.90 -14.15 -9.12
C PRO A 243 -4.96 -15.24 -8.62
N GLU A 244 -4.78 -15.33 -7.30
CA GLU A 244 -3.84 -16.28 -6.71
C GLU A 244 -4.34 -17.74 -6.77
N ASP A 245 -5.63 -17.96 -7.01
CA ASP A 245 -6.23 -19.29 -7.22
C ASP A 245 -6.25 -19.75 -8.70
N HIS A 246 -5.82 -18.89 -9.62
CA HIS A 246 -5.82 -19.20 -11.05
C HIS A 246 -4.86 -20.35 -11.39
N PRO A 247 -5.25 -21.30 -12.31
CA PRO A 247 -4.42 -22.45 -12.67
C PRO A 247 -3.02 -22.12 -13.20
N LEU A 248 -2.82 -20.94 -13.80
CA LEU A 248 -1.53 -20.48 -14.30
C LEU A 248 -0.65 -19.79 -13.22
N PHE A 249 -1.21 -19.45 -12.04
CA PHE A 249 -0.45 -18.79 -10.98
C PHE A 249 0.52 -19.75 -10.29
N ARG A 250 1.75 -19.28 -10.02
CA ARG A 250 2.85 -20.05 -9.44
C ARG A 250 3.33 -19.50 -8.09
N GLY A 251 2.59 -18.57 -7.51
CA GLY A 251 3.00 -17.84 -6.32
C GLY A 251 3.91 -16.65 -6.63
N PRO A 252 4.27 -15.85 -5.63
CA PRO A 252 5.23 -14.78 -5.79
C PRO A 252 6.62 -15.35 -6.08
N LEU A 253 7.44 -14.59 -6.80
CA LEU A 253 8.88 -14.86 -6.85
C LEU A 253 9.48 -14.75 -5.44
N GLY A 254 10.56 -15.46 -5.19
CA GLY A 254 11.34 -15.24 -3.97
C GLY A 254 11.92 -13.83 -3.90
N MET A 255 12.64 -13.50 -2.84
CA MET A 255 13.14 -12.13 -2.64
C MET A 255 14.66 -12.01 -2.90
N SER A 256 15.44 -13.07 -2.75
CA SER A 256 16.88 -13.03 -3.00
C SER A 256 17.22 -13.24 -4.48
N VAL A 257 18.42 -12.80 -4.90
CA VAL A 257 18.91 -13.00 -6.27
C VAL A 257 18.81 -14.48 -6.66
N LYS A 258 19.33 -15.36 -5.79
CA LYS A 258 19.34 -16.81 -6.04
C LYS A 258 17.93 -17.39 -6.13
N THR A 259 17.04 -17.09 -5.18
CA THR A 259 15.70 -17.68 -5.15
C THR A 259 14.84 -17.24 -6.32
N ILE A 260 14.99 -15.99 -6.78
CA ILE A 260 14.29 -15.48 -7.97
C ILE A 260 14.77 -16.23 -9.21
N SER A 261 16.09 -16.35 -9.40
CA SER A 261 16.68 -17.06 -10.55
C SER A 261 16.27 -18.53 -10.54
N ASP A 262 16.35 -19.21 -9.40
CA ASP A 262 15.95 -20.61 -9.29
C ASP A 262 14.46 -20.83 -9.68
N ARG A 263 13.57 -19.93 -9.27
CA ARG A 263 12.14 -20.00 -9.61
C ARG A 263 11.84 -19.71 -11.08
N LEU A 264 12.69 -18.95 -11.74
CA LEU A 264 12.59 -18.65 -13.17
C LEU A 264 13.30 -19.70 -14.04
N ALA A 265 13.94 -20.70 -13.43
CA ALA A 265 14.64 -21.74 -14.17
C ALA A 265 13.70 -22.50 -15.12
N GLY A 266 14.18 -22.72 -16.35
CA GLY A 266 13.42 -23.41 -17.38
C GLY A 266 12.53 -22.53 -18.25
N HIS A 267 12.40 -21.24 -17.96
CA HIS A 267 11.78 -20.27 -18.86
C HIS A 267 12.83 -19.69 -19.81
N ASP A 268 12.44 -19.45 -21.06
CA ASP A 268 13.31 -18.84 -22.08
C ASP A 268 13.11 -17.31 -22.17
N LEU A 269 11.97 -16.81 -21.72
CA LEU A 269 11.68 -15.37 -21.63
C LEU A 269 10.88 -15.06 -20.37
N VAL A 270 11.28 -14.01 -19.66
CA VAL A 270 10.53 -13.42 -18.54
C VAL A 270 9.96 -12.07 -18.98
N VAL A 271 8.66 -11.87 -18.81
CA VAL A 271 7.95 -10.64 -19.13
C VAL A 271 7.48 -10.02 -17.82
N VAL A 272 8.12 -8.96 -17.38
CA VAL A 272 7.77 -8.23 -16.15
C VAL A 272 6.87 -7.06 -16.52
N ILE A 273 5.68 -7.00 -15.95
CA ILE A 273 4.74 -5.91 -16.21
C ILE A 273 4.28 -5.27 -14.90
N GLY A 274 4.50 -3.97 -14.78
CA GLY A 274 4.08 -3.17 -13.64
C GLY A 274 4.82 -3.47 -12.34
N ALA A 275 6.08 -3.86 -12.45
CA ALA A 275 6.97 -4.16 -11.33
C ALA A 275 8.42 -3.76 -11.59
N GLU A 276 9.19 -3.69 -10.51
CA GLU A 276 10.66 -3.60 -10.57
C GLU A 276 11.29 -4.92 -11.07
N VAL A 277 12.49 -4.86 -11.63
CA VAL A 277 13.31 -6.03 -12.05
C VAL A 277 14.60 -6.10 -11.22
N PHE A 278 14.68 -6.75 -10.13
CA PHE A 278 13.67 -7.05 -9.12
C PHE A 278 14.09 -6.33 -7.85
N ARG A 279 13.21 -6.20 -6.85
CA ARG A 279 13.61 -5.69 -5.53
C ARG A 279 14.17 -6.87 -4.73
N TYR A 280 15.50 -6.93 -4.63
CA TYR A 280 16.20 -8.04 -3.97
C TYR A 280 16.40 -7.78 -2.48
N TYR A 281 16.05 -8.77 -1.65
CA TYR A 281 16.31 -8.79 -0.22
C TYR A 281 15.95 -10.18 0.37
N PRO A 282 16.77 -10.82 1.24
CA PRO A 282 18.16 -10.45 1.56
C PRO A 282 19.13 -10.77 0.41
N TYR A 283 20.39 -10.36 0.56
CA TYR A 283 21.40 -10.70 -0.43
C TYR A 283 21.84 -12.16 -0.28
N VAL A 284 21.34 -13.01 -1.16
CA VAL A 284 21.87 -14.37 -1.38
C VAL A 284 22.43 -14.40 -2.80
N PRO A 285 23.76 -14.60 -2.97
CA PRO A 285 24.41 -14.50 -4.27
C PRO A 285 23.90 -15.54 -5.27
N GLY A 286 23.83 -15.16 -6.53
CA GLY A 286 23.41 -15.99 -7.66
C GLY A 286 23.39 -15.18 -8.95
N ASP A 287 23.08 -15.84 -10.06
CA ASP A 287 22.85 -15.16 -11.33
C ASP A 287 21.52 -14.42 -11.28
N TYR A 288 21.46 -13.21 -11.85
CA TYR A 288 20.20 -12.43 -11.90
C TYR A 288 19.10 -13.09 -12.74
N LEU A 289 19.49 -13.88 -13.74
CA LEU A 289 18.62 -14.71 -14.56
C LEU A 289 19.25 -16.07 -14.81
N PRO A 290 18.45 -17.13 -14.99
CA PRO A 290 18.95 -18.42 -15.45
C PRO A 290 19.66 -18.32 -16.81
N VAL A 291 20.66 -19.15 -17.04
CA VAL A 291 21.38 -19.18 -18.31
C VAL A 291 20.41 -19.46 -19.47
N GLY A 292 20.47 -18.62 -20.51
CA GLY A 292 19.62 -18.72 -21.69
C GLY A 292 18.20 -18.14 -21.53
N THR A 293 17.92 -17.46 -20.42
CA THR A 293 16.68 -16.74 -20.18
C THR A 293 16.85 -15.26 -20.55
N GLU A 294 15.95 -14.72 -21.36
CA GLU A 294 15.85 -13.29 -21.63
C GLU A 294 14.81 -12.62 -20.72
N LEU A 295 14.87 -11.29 -20.60
CA LEU A 295 13.88 -10.52 -19.86
C LEU A 295 13.48 -9.26 -20.61
N VAL A 296 12.17 -8.95 -20.58
CA VAL A 296 11.61 -7.67 -20.99
C VAL A 296 10.74 -7.11 -19.86
N GLN A 297 10.77 -5.80 -19.68
CA GLN A 297 10.01 -5.09 -18.65
C GLN A 297 9.12 -4.01 -19.27
N ILE A 298 7.90 -3.86 -18.76
CA ILE A 298 7.01 -2.73 -19.05
C ILE A 298 6.58 -2.10 -17.72
N THR A 299 6.83 -0.81 -17.54
CA THR A 299 6.48 -0.06 -16.33
C THR A 299 6.18 1.41 -16.66
N ALA A 300 5.33 2.05 -15.88
CA ALA A 300 5.10 3.49 -15.97
C ALA A 300 6.15 4.32 -15.21
N ASN A 301 7.07 3.67 -14.49
CA ASN A 301 8.05 4.33 -13.64
C ASN A 301 9.45 4.34 -14.29
N PRO A 302 9.96 5.52 -14.74
CA PRO A 302 11.27 5.61 -15.40
C PRO A 302 12.44 5.29 -14.46
N GLU A 303 12.34 5.54 -13.15
CA GLU A 303 13.39 5.20 -12.18
C GLU A 303 13.51 3.68 -12.03
N VAL A 304 12.37 2.99 -11.98
CA VAL A 304 12.31 1.52 -11.93
C VAL A 304 12.87 0.89 -13.20
N ALA A 305 12.56 1.46 -14.37
CA ALA A 305 13.13 1.01 -15.64
C ALA A 305 14.66 1.22 -15.69
N ALA A 306 15.14 2.37 -15.22
CA ALA A 306 16.57 2.68 -15.20
C ALA A 306 17.37 1.84 -14.16
N ALA A 307 16.72 1.39 -13.09
CA ALA A 307 17.34 0.58 -12.04
C ALA A 307 17.40 -0.92 -12.37
N ALA A 308 16.74 -1.38 -13.45
CA ALA A 308 16.74 -2.79 -13.85
C ALA A 308 18.16 -3.33 -14.05
N ARG A 309 18.46 -4.45 -13.39
CA ARG A 309 19.80 -5.08 -13.46
C ARG A 309 20.01 -5.90 -14.72
N VAL A 310 18.93 -6.37 -15.33
CA VAL A 310 18.93 -7.25 -16.50
C VAL A 310 17.71 -6.95 -17.37
N GLY A 311 17.80 -7.28 -18.65
CA GLY A 311 16.70 -7.18 -19.61
C GLY A 311 16.56 -5.79 -20.24
N ASP A 312 15.54 -5.68 -21.11
CA ASP A 312 15.18 -4.45 -21.80
C ASP A 312 13.89 -3.88 -21.20
N SER A 313 13.87 -2.57 -20.92
CA SER A 313 12.72 -1.90 -20.33
C SER A 313 12.01 -0.98 -21.35
N LEU A 314 10.68 -0.95 -21.27
CA LEU A 314 9.81 -0.10 -22.07
C LEU A 314 8.89 0.69 -21.13
N LEU A 315 8.86 2.02 -21.30
CA LEU A 315 7.98 2.88 -20.52
C LEU A 315 6.57 2.91 -21.10
N GLY A 316 5.58 2.70 -20.25
CA GLY A 316 4.16 2.77 -20.60
C GLY A 316 3.25 2.35 -19.47
N ASP A 317 2.01 2.82 -19.51
CA ASP A 317 0.96 2.36 -18.60
C ASP A 317 0.75 0.85 -18.77
N PRO A 318 0.81 0.04 -17.69
CA PRO A 318 0.72 -1.42 -17.77
C PRO A 318 -0.56 -1.92 -18.44
N LYS A 319 -1.71 -1.30 -18.15
CA LYS A 319 -2.97 -1.72 -18.76
C LYS A 319 -3.01 -1.42 -20.26
N LEU A 320 -2.60 -0.20 -20.66
CA LEU A 320 -2.55 0.15 -22.07
C LEU A 320 -1.57 -0.73 -22.85
N ALA A 321 -0.46 -1.11 -22.22
CA ALA A 321 0.50 -2.03 -22.80
C ALA A 321 -0.07 -3.45 -22.95
N ILE A 322 -0.73 -3.98 -21.92
CA ILE A 322 -1.35 -5.32 -21.97
C ILE A 322 -2.46 -5.36 -23.03
N ASP A 323 -3.32 -4.33 -23.09
CA ASP A 323 -4.39 -4.26 -24.10
C ASP A 323 -3.80 -4.34 -25.53
N GLN A 324 -2.72 -3.58 -25.81
CA GLN A 324 -2.05 -3.64 -27.10
C GLN A 324 -1.30 -4.96 -27.33
N LEU A 325 -0.69 -5.55 -26.31
CA LEU A 325 -0.05 -6.86 -26.43
C LEU A 325 -1.06 -7.97 -26.76
N LEU A 326 -2.29 -7.89 -26.23
CA LEU A 326 -3.35 -8.82 -26.57
C LEU A 326 -3.66 -8.85 -28.08
N ASP A 327 -3.53 -7.72 -28.76
CA ASP A 327 -3.72 -7.65 -30.22
C ASP A 327 -2.48 -8.12 -30.99
N LEU A 328 -1.28 -7.94 -30.45
CA LEU A 328 -0.02 -8.16 -31.16
C LEU A 328 0.55 -9.57 -31.01
N VAL A 329 0.36 -10.21 -29.85
CA VAL A 329 0.97 -11.53 -29.57
C VAL A 329 0.21 -12.68 -30.25
N ALA A 330 0.95 -13.67 -30.73
CA ALA A 330 0.38 -14.89 -31.27
C ALA A 330 -0.23 -15.76 -30.15
N GLU A 331 -1.25 -16.56 -30.53
CA GLU A 331 -1.84 -17.57 -29.66
C GLU A 331 -0.80 -18.59 -29.18
N GLY A 332 -0.80 -18.88 -27.89
CA GLY A 332 0.06 -19.89 -27.28
C GLY A 332 -0.42 -21.34 -27.42
N SER A 333 -1.26 -21.64 -28.43
CA SER A 333 -1.92 -22.93 -28.57
C SER A 333 -0.96 -24.14 -28.68
N ALA A 334 0.23 -23.92 -29.22
CA ALA A 334 1.29 -24.95 -29.29
C ALA A 334 2.08 -25.12 -27.98
N ARG A 335 1.86 -24.26 -26.97
CA ARG A 335 2.55 -24.34 -25.67
C ARG A 335 1.82 -25.28 -24.72
N THR A 336 2.57 -26.03 -23.93
CA THR A 336 2.00 -26.79 -22.82
C THR A 336 1.77 -25.82 -21.66
N ALA A 337 0.52 -25.70 -21.21
CA ALA A 337 0.21 -24.92 -20.01
C ALA A 337 0.96 -25.53 -18.81
N PRO A 338 1.47 -24.69 -17.91
CA PRO A 338 2.13 -25.19 -16.71
C PRO A 338 1.13 -25.91 -15.79
N GLU A 339 1.59 -26.96 -15.09
CA GLU A 339 0.76 -27.67 -14.12
C GLU A 339 0.26 -26.72 -13.02
N PRO A 340 -0.99 -26.79 -12.59
CA PRO A 340 -1.51 -25.97 -11.52
C PRO A 340 -0.68 -26.11 -10.21
N MET A 341 -0.51 -25.02 -9.49
CA MET A 341 0.13 -25.05 -8.19
C MET A 341 -0.66 -25.92 -7.22
N ALA A 342 -0.01 -26.93 -6.63
CA ALA A 342 -0.64 -27.73 -5.59
C ALA A 342 -0.95 -26.85 -4.37
N ARG A 343 -2.20 -26.82 -3.94
CA ARG A 343 -2.60 -26.15 -2.70
C ARG A 343 -2.73 -27.18 -1.59
N PRO A 344 -2.25 -26.90 -0.38
CA PRO A 344 -2.45 -27.81 0.72
C PRO A 344 -3.94 -27.93 1.04
N ARG A 345 -4.42 -29.14 1.18
CA ARG A 345 -5.84 -29.44 1.43
C ARG A 345 -6.10 -30.01 2.84
N LEU A 346 -5.07 -30.41 3.53
CA LEU A 346 -5.20 -31.14 4.79
C LEU A 346 -4.51 -30.35 5.91
N LEU A 347 -5.32 -29.92 6.87
CA LEU A 347 -4.86 -29.54 8.19
C LEU A 347 -4.70 -30.78 9.09
N PRO A 348 -3.93 -30.70 10.17
CA PRO A 348 -3.91 -31.75 11.19
C PRO A 348 -5.33 -32.08 11.67
N GLN A 349 -5.63 -33.36 11.91
CA GLN A 349 -6.94 -33.78 12.45
C GLN A 349 -7.18 -33.21 13.86
N VAL A 350 -6.10 -33.01 14.62
CA VAL A 350 -6.14 -32.34 15.90
C VAL A 350 -5.38 -31.03 15.77
N PRO A 351 -6.03 -29.88 16.01
CA PRO A 351 -5.37 -28.58 15.92
C PRO A 351 -4.18 -28.49 16.89
N ASN A 352 -3.18 -27.71 16.48
CA ASN A 352 -2.03 -27.39 17.33
C ASN A 352 -2.42 -26.44 18.48
N ASN A 353 -1.69 -26.47 19.56
CA ASN A 353 -1.79 -25.49 20.66
C ASN A 353 -0.37 -25.09 21.09
N PRO A 354 0.09 -23.85 20.82
CA PRO A 354 -0.57 -22.79 20.05
C PRO A 354 -0.84 -23.17 18.59
N LEU A 355 -1.82 -22.48 17.94
CA LEU A 355 -2.16 -22.68 16.53
C LEU A 355 -0.99 -22.35 15.60
N THR A 356 -0.93 -23.00 14.46
CA THR A 356 -0.03 -22.60 13.36
C THR A 356 -0.70 -21.55 12.48
N PRO A 357 0.05 -20.66 11.79
CA PRO A 357 -0.53 -19.72 10.83
C PRO A 357 -1.39 -20.39 9.74
N PRO A 358 -1.02 -21.54 9.14
CA PRO A 358 -1.90 -22.28 8.23
C PRO A 358 -3.27 -22.62 8.81
N GLU A 359 -3.36 -23.05 10.08
CA GLU A 359 -4.64 -23.34 10.74
C GLU A 359 -5.49 -22.08 10.87
N VAL A 360 -4.89 -20.96 11.27
CA VAL A 360 -5.58 -19.67 11.33
C VAL A 360 -6.10 -19.27 9.96
N TYR A 361 -5.25 -19.26 8.93
CA TYR A 361 -5.65 -18.85 7.58
C TYR A 361 -6.69 -19.77 6.95
N ALA A 362 -6.66 -21.06 7.24
CA ALA A 362 -7.68 -21.99 6.77
C ALA A 362 -9.07 -21.69 7.39
N VAL A 363 -9.13 -21.34 8.67
CA VAL A 363 -10.38 -20.90 9.32
C VAL A 363 -10.88 -19.62 8.64
N LEU A 364 -10.03 -18.60 8.48
CA LEU A 364 -10.41 -17.35 7.84
C LEU A 364 -10.87 -17.56 6.39
N SER A 365 -10.17 -18.40 5.61
CA SER A 365 -10.50 -18.71 4.21
C SER A 365 -11.87 -19.36 4.06
N ARG A 366 -12.25 -20.20 5.01
CA ARG A 366 -13.54 -20.90 5.01
C ARG A 366 -14.72 -19.99 5.32
N VAL A 367 -14.48 -18.97 6.17
CA VAL A 367 -15.55 -18.13 6.77
C VAL A 367 -15.69 -16.77 6.09
N ARG A 368 -14.58 -16.19 5.58
CA ARG A 368 -14.60 -14.83 5.03
C ARG A 368 -15.53 -14.68 3.85
N PRO A 369 -16.21 -13.54 3.71
CA PRO A 369 -16.93 -13.20 2.49
C PRO A 369 -16.00 -13.17 1.26
N PRO A 370 -16.45 -13.64 0.08
CA PRO A 370 -15.61 -13.71 -1.13
C PRO A 370 -15.11 -12.36 -1.65
N ASP A 371 -15.77 -11.27 -1.27
CA ASP A 371 -15.44 -9.89 -1.64
C ASP A 371 -14.68 -9.13 -0.55
N SER A 372 -14.27 -9.83 0.52
CA SER A 372 -13.50 -9.22 1.62
C SER A 372 -12.17 -8.64 1.15
N VAL A 373 -11.71 -7.61 1.85
CA VAL A 373 -10.40 -6.99 1.66
C VAL A 373 -9.45 -7.43 2.76
N ILE A 374 -8.25 -7.82 2.39
CA ILE A 374 -7.16 -8.14 3.31
C ILE A 374 -6.20 -6.96 3.36
N VAL A 375 -5.93 -6.46 4.56
CA VAL A 375 -4.82 -5.54 4.84
C VAL A 375 -3.79 -6.32 5.66
N ASN A 376 -2.63 -6.60 5.07
CA ASN A 376 -1.64 -7.50 5.67
C ASN A 376 -0.40 -6.77 6.17
N GLU A 377 -0.09 -6.97 7.43
CA GLU A 377 1.19 -6.63 8.07
C GLU A 377 1.64 -7.75 9.03
N SER A 378 1.37 -9.01 8.66
CA SER A 378 1.92 -10.21 9.31
C SER A 378 3.05 -10.77 8.46
N THR A 379 4.19 -10.10 8.48
CA THR A 379 5.30 -10.27 7.53
C THR A 379 5.91 -11.67 7.52
N SER A 380 6.05 -12.31 8.68
CA SER A 380 6.62 -13.66 8.81
C SER A 380 5.72 -14.77 8.26
N THR A 381 4.45 -14.49 7.97
CA THR A 381 3.44 -15.47 7.57
C THR A 381 2.83 -15.21 6.19
N MET A 382 3.40 -14.27 5.42
CA MET A 382 2.85 -13.88 4.11
C MET A 382 2.81 -15.03 3.09
N ALA A 383 3.82 -15.88 3.08
CA ALA A 383 3.85 -17.04 2.18
C ALA A 383 2.69 -18.00 2.47
N GLN A 384 2.44 -18.30 3.74
CA GLN A 384 1.31 -19.14 4.16
C GLN A 384 -0.04 -18.45 3.88
N GLN A 385 -0.11 -17.11 4.01
CA GLN A 385 -1.32 -16.38 3.69
C GLN A 385 -1.71 -16.57 2.20
N ILE A 386 -0.78 -16.38 1.28
CA ILE A 386 -1.02 -16.57 -0.17
C ILE A 386 -1.47 -18.01 -0.48
N GLU A 387 -0.88 -18.97 0.21
CA GLU A 387 -1.17 -20.39 0.02
C GLU A 387 -2.57 -20.79 0.53
N TRP A 388 -2.94 -20.34 1.73
CA TRP A 388 -4.14 -20.76 2.45
C TRP A 388 -5.31 -19.77 2.34
N LEU A 389 -5.06 -18.50 2.12
CA LEU A 389 -6.04 -17.41 2.08
C LEU A 389 -5.85 -16.56 0.80
N PRO A 390 -5.99 -17.17 -0.41
CA PRO A 390 -5.63 -16.51 -1.65
C PRO A 390 -6.49 -15.27 -1.94
N THR A 391 -5.88 -14.29 -2.58
CA THR A 391 -6.54 -13.11 -3.12
C THR A 391 -7.02 -13.39 -4.54
N VAL A 392 -8.31 -13.23 -4.79
CA VAL A 392 -8.93 -13.63 -6.06
C VAL A 392 -9.60 -12.48 -6.82
N ARG A 393 -9.56 -11.27 -6.28
CA ARG A 393 -10.18 -10.07 -6.86
C ARG A 393 -9.25 -8.87 -6.84
N SER A 394 -9.36 -8.03 -7.86
CA SER A 394 -8.71 -6.72 -7.93
C SER A 394 -9.08 -5.85 -6.71
N GLY A 395 -8.12 -5.11 -6.18
CA GLY A 395 -8.33 -4.18 -5.07
C GLY A 395 -8.79 -4.81 -3.76
N SER A 396 -8.46 -6.10 -3.53
CA SER A 396 -8.85 -6.83 -2.31
C SER A 396 -7.66 -7.29 -1.43
N PHE A 397 -6.44 -6.87 -1.75
CA PHE A 397 -5.25 -7.10 -0.93
C PHE A 397 -4.35 -5.87 -0.94
N PHE A 398 -3.93 -5.45 0.26
CA PHE A 398 -3.01 -4.34 0.49
C PHE A 398 -2.00 -4.69 1.58
N ALA A 399 -0.75 -4.31 1.37
CA ALA A 399 0.34 -4.44 2.34
C ALA A 399 1.27 -3.21 2.27
N THR A 400 2.17 -3.06 3.24
CA THR A 400 3.15 -1.98 3.20
C THR A 400 4.17 -2.17 2.07
N ALA A 401 4.47 -1.11 1.34
CA ALA A 401 5.43 -1.13 0.24
C ALA A 401 6.89 -0.91 0.68
N SER A 402 7.14 -0.50 1.94
CA SER A 402 8.47 -0.13 2.43
C SER A 402 9.16 -1.19 3.28
N GLY A 403 8.42 -2.21 3.75
CA GLY A 403 8.90 -3.16 4.76
C GLY A 403 8.96 -2.59 6.18
N GLY A 404 8.70 -1.29 6.38
CA GLY A 404 8.50 -0.70 7.71
C GLY A 404 7.16 -1.13 8.30
N ILE A 405 7.14 -1.42 9.62
CA ILE A 405 5.90 -1.81 10.32
C ILE A 405 5.19 -0.60 10.94
N GLY A 406 3.87 -0.74 11.18
CA GLY A 406 2.99 0.31 11.69
C GLY A 406 2.06 0.93 10.64
N TRP A 407 2.02 0.34 9.46
CA TRP A 407 1.14 0.74 8.37
C TRP A 407 -0.23 0.02 8.43
N GLY A 408 -0.26 -1.28 8.77
CA GLY A 408 -1.43 -2.15 8.56
C GLY A 408 -2.65 -1.78 9.39
N VAL A 409 -2.49 -1.46 10.68
CA VAL A 409 -3.62 -1.09 11.55
C VAL A 409 -4.32 0.17 11.03
N PRO A 410 -3.64 1.31 10.82
CA PRO A 410 -4.28 2.51 10.26
C PRO A 410 -4.71 2.34 8.79
N ALA A 411 -4.02 1.54 7.99
CA ALA A 411 -4.40 1.27 6.61
C ALA A 411 -5.77 0.60 6.51
N ALA A 412 -6.09 -0.35 7.39
CA ALA A 412 -7.43 -0.95 7.43
C ALA A 412 -8.51 0.09 7.73
N VAL A 413 -8.22 1.09 8.57
CA VAL A 413 -9.11 2.25 8.79
C VAL A 413 -9.29 3.05 7.49
N GLY A 414 -8.19 3.33 6.78
CA GLY A 414 -8.23 4.02 5.49
C GLY A 414 -9.05 3.28 4.43
N VAL A 415 -8.92 1.95 4.34
CA VAL A 415 -9.72 1.10 3.45
C VAL A 415 -11.21 1.19 3.80
N ALA A 416 -11.57 1.03 5.07
CA ALA A 416 -12.97 1.08 5.51
C ALA A 416 -13.60 2.47 5.28
N LEU A 417 -12.85 3.55 5.48
CA LEU A 417 -13.28 4.91 5.18
C LEU A 417 -13.48 5.13 3.68
N ALA A 418 -12.58 4.59 2.85
CA ALA A 418 -12.68 4.67 1.39
C ALA A 418 -13.88 3.89 0.85
N ASP A 419 -14.15 2.70 1.39
CA ASP A 419 -15.33 1.92 1.01
C ASP A 419 -16.62 2.65 1.41
N ARG A 420 -16.67 3.25 2.59
CA ARG A 420 -17.78 4.09 3.02
C ARG A 420 -18.00 5.32 2.10
N ASP A 421 -16.91 6.01 1.71
CA ASP A 421 -16.96 7.15 0.78
C ASP A 421 -17.51 6.75 -0.60
N ARG A 422 -17.21 5.53 -1.03
CA ARG A 422 -17.66 4.96 -2.31
C ARG A 422 -19.03 4.28 -2.24
N GLY A 423 -19.65 4.17 -1.05
CA GLY A 423 -20.89 3.42 -0.86
C GLY A 423 -20.72 1.91 -1.07
N VAL A 424 -19.51 1.37 -0.87
CA VAL A 424 -19.19 -0.07 -0.98
C VAL A 424 -19.25 -0.69 0.41
N SER A 425 -19.93 -1.82 0.53
CA SER A 425 -19.99 -2.61 1.77
C SER A 425 -19.29 -3.95 1.54
N ARG A 426 -18.10 -4.11 2.13
CA ARG A 426 -17.33 -5.36 2.13
C ARG A 426 -16.58 -5.50 3.46
N ALA A 427 -16.31 -6.72 3.88
CA ALA A 427 -15.57 -6.98 5.10
C ALA A 427 -14.10 -6.54 4.94
N VAL A 428 -13.59 -5.72 5.85
CA VAL A 428 -12.19 -5.32 5.94
C VAL A 428 -11.51 -6.14 7.02
N ILE A 429 -10.51 -6.94 6.63
CA ILE A 429 -9.80 -7.87 7.50
C ILE A 429 -8.34 -7.42 7.60
N GLY A 430 -7.91 -6.99 8.79
CA GLY A 430 -6.51 -6.69 9.09
C GLY A 430 -5.79 -7.93 9.62
N LEU A 431 -4.82 -8.45 8.88
CA LEU A 431 -3.92 -9.52 9.34
C LEU A 431 -2.63 -8.89 9.86
N ILE A 432 -2.46 -8.84 11.16
CA ILE A 432 -1.43 -8.03 11.81
C ILE A 432 -0.55 -8.89 12.70
N GLY A 433 0.77 -8.71 12.64
CA GLY A 433 1.68 -9.28 13.64
C GLY A 433 1.56 -8.55 14.99
N ASP A 434 1.83 -9.25 16.08
CA ASP A 434 1.76 -8.67 17.44
C ASP A 434 2.71 -7.47 17.60
N GLY A 435 3.94 -7.55 17.12
CA GLY A 435 4.88 -6.45 17.11
C GLY A 435 4.41 -5.28 16.24
N SER A 436 3.91 -5.57 15.03
CA SER A 436 3.39 -4.56 14.10
C SER A 436 2.23 -3.77 14.70
N SER A 437 1.36 -4.44 15.44
CA SER A 437 0.19 -3.83 16.08
C SER A 437 0.52 -2.71 17.08
N GLN A 438 1.76 -2.67 17.60
CA GLN A 438 2.18 -1.70 18.60
C GLN A 438 2.59 -0.35 18.02
N TYR A 439 3.00 -0.30 16.74
CA TYR A 439 3.57 0.90 16.13
C TYR A 439 2.54 2.00 15.86
N SER A 440 1.28 1.63 15.61
CA SER A 440 0.19 2.56 15.30
C SER A 440 -1.13 2.15 15.96
N VAL A 441 -1.06 1.60 17.17
CA VAL A 441 -2.22 1.11 17.92
C VAL A 441 -3.29 2.17 18.15
N GLN A 442 -2.93 3.47 18.15
CA GLN A 442 -3.82 4.61 18.30
C GLN A 442 -4.88 4.68 17.18
N ALA A 443 -4.61 4.10 16.02
CA ALA A 443 -5.57 4.04 14.92
C ALA A 443 -6.84 3.25 15.27
N LEU A 444 -6.80 2.36 16.27
CA LEU A 444 -7.97 1.67 16.80
C LEU A 444 -8.98 2.66 17.39
N TRP A 445 -8.51 3.77 18.02
CA TRP A 445 -9.39 4.83 18.49
C TRP A 445 -10.14 5.47 17.33
N THR A 446 -9.45 5.81 16.23
CA THR A 446 -10.09 6.38 15.04
C THR A 446 -11.14 5.41 14.45
N ALA A 447 -10.82 4.12 14.37
CA ALA A 447 -11.76 3.09 13.91
C ALA A 447 -13.02 3.05 14.78
N ALA A 448 -12.87 3.07 16.11
CA ALA A 448 -13.97 3.06 17.06
C ALA A 448 -14.82 4.35 16.99
N GLN A 449 -14.19 5.55 16.92
CA GLN A 449 -14.87 6.83 16.80
C GLN A 449 -15.74 6.90 15.54
N HIS A 450 -15.27 6.35 14.44
CA HIS A 450 -16.00 6.32 13.17
C HIS A 450 -16.91 5.10 13.01
N LYS A 451 -16.99 4.22 14.03
CA LYS A 451 -17.80 2.98 14.01
C LYS A 451 -17.55 2.16 12.74
N LEU A 452 -16.28 1.88 12.46
CA LEU A 452 -15.91 1.12 11.27
C LEU A 452 -15.96 -0.38 11.57
N PRO A 453 -16.65 -1.19 10.75
CA PRO A 453 -16.75 -2.64 10.93
C PRO A 453 -15.47 -3.33 10.40
N ILE A 454 -14.37 -3.21 11.14
CA ILE A 454 -13.08 -3.80 10.79
C ILE A 454 -12.82 -5.00 11.68
N VAL A 455 -12.38 -6.12 11.11
CA VAL A 455 -11.95 -7.29 11.86
C VAL A 455 -10.43 -7.39 11.82
N TYR A 456 -9.76 -7.09 12.92
CA TYR A 456 -8.33 -7.35 13.05
C TYR A 456 -8.10 -8.75 13.62
N VAL A 457 -7.26 -9.53 12.95
CA VAL A 457 -6.73 -10.80 13.44
C VAL A 457 -5.26 -10.60 13.73
N VAL A 458 -4.91 -10.56 15.01
CA VAL A 458 -3.53 -10.32 15.45
C VAL A 458 -2.86 -11.65 15.75
N MET A 459 -1.85 -11.99 14.95
CA MET A 459 -1.03 -13.21 15.10
C MET A 459 -0.02 -13.00 16.22
N ARG A 460 -0.31 -13.53 17.41
CA ARG A 460 0.54 -13.35 18.60
C ARG A 460 1.48 -14.53 18.81
N ASN A 461 2.73 -14.38 18.40
CA ASN A 461 3.82 -15.33 18.67
C ASN A 461 4.83 -14.83 19.73
N ASN A 462 4.64 -13.62 20.25
CA ASN A 462 5.46 -12.93 21.24
C ASN A 462 6.92 -12.67 20.79
N GLU A 463 7.15 -12.48 19.49
CA GLU A 463 8.48 -12.22 18.96
C GLU A 463 8.45 -11.55 17.59
N TYR A 464 9.58 -10.97 17.19
CA TYR A 464 9.84 -10.57 15.81
C TYR A 464 10.38 -11.76 15.01
N SER A 465 9.53 -12.74 14.68
CA SER A 465 9.92 -13.97 13.97
C SER A 465 10.66 -13.73 12.66
N ILE A 466 10.28 -12.69 11.89
CA ILE A 466 10.99 -12.35 10.66
C ILE A 466 12.45 -11.97 10.93
N LEU A 467 12.73 -11.21 12.00
CA LEU A 467 14.09 -10.83 12.37
C LEU A 467 14.89 -12.02 12.91
N LYS A 468 14.24 -12.95 13.61
CA LYS A 468 14.90 -14.21 14.01
C LYS A 468 15.26 -15.07 12.79
N SER A 469 14.42 -15.06 11.74
CA SER A 469 14.76 -15.73 10.48
C SER A 469 15.98 -15.10 9.82
N PHE A 470 16.07 -13.76 9.82
CA PHE A 470 17.28 -13.07 9.36
C PHE A 470 18.50 -13.37 10.21
N ALA A 471 18.37 -13.46 11.54
CA ALA A 471 19.48 -13.83 12.42
C ALA A 471 20.04 -15.23 12.12
N VAL A 472 19.18 -16.15 11.67
CA VAL A 472 19.61 -17.48 11.19
C VAL A 472 20.36 -17.37 9.87
N LEU A 473 19.81 -16.59 8.90
CA LEU A 473 20.42 -16.42 7.58
C LEU A 473 21.78 -15.72 7.64
N GLU A 474 21.89 -14.70 8.47
CA GLU A 474 23.10 -13.88 8.64
C GLU A 474 24.09 -14.45 9.67
N GLU A 475 23.77 -15.62 10.23
CA GLU A 475 24.58 -16.29 11.27
C GLU A 475 24.89 -15.39 12.48
N THR A 476 23.89 -14.60 12.92
CA THR A 476 24.00 -13.65 14.03
C THR A 476 23.17 -14.10 15.25
N PRO A 477 23.58 -15.15 15.99
CA PRO A 477 22.83 -15.63 17.14
C PRO A 477 22.84 -14.63 18.29
N GLY A 478 21.74 -14.59 19.07
CA GLY A 478 21.65 -13.79 20.29
C GLY A 478 21.45 -12.28 20.08
N VAL A 479 20.94 -11.86 18.92
CA VAL A 479 20.52 -10.46 18.71
C VAL A 479 19.48 -10.05 19.75
N PRO A 480 19.70 -8.96 20.50
CA PRO A 480 18.77 -8.52 21.54
C PRO A 480 17.51 -7.86 20.96
N GLY A 481 16.42 -7.84 21.74
CA GLY A 481 15.19 -7.09 21.41
C GLY A 481 14.28 -7.80 20.41
N LEU A 482 14.42 -9.10 20.19
CA LEU A 482 13.60 -9.87 19.27
C LEU A 482 12.41 -10.56 19.94
N ASP A 483 12.37 -10.60 21.28
CA ASP A 483 11.26 -11.16 22.05
C ASP A 483 10.32 -10.05 22.54
N LEU A 484 9.02 -10.31 22.52
CA LEU A 484 7.95 -9.38 22.87
C LEU A 484 7.05 -9.92 23.99
N PRO A 485 7.59 -10.20 25.18
CA PRO A 485 6.79 -10.76 26.26
C PRO A 485 5.78 -9.77 26.83
N GLY A 486 4.62 -10.27 27.25
CA GLY A 486 3.67 -9.52 28.07
C GLY A 486 2.81 -8.47 27.35
N LEU A 487 2.72 -8.48 26.01
CA LEU A 487 1.86 -7.56 25.27
C LEU A 487 0.38 -7.85 25.54
N GLY A 488 -0.30 -6.91 26.21
CA GLY A 488 -1.75 -6.98 26.49
C GLY A 488 -2.60 -6.41 25.34
N ILE A 489 -2.50 -6.97 24.13
CA ILE A 489 -3.07 -6.40 22.91
C ILE A 489 -4.59 -6.24 23.00
N ALA A 490 -5.31 -7.27 23.47
CA ALA A 490 -6.75 -7.20 23.64
C ALA A 490 -7.17 -6.12 24.68
N ALA A 491 -6.40 -5.96 25.76
CA ALA A 491 -6.65 -4.92 26.75
C ALA A 491 -6.44 -3.50 26.17
N LEU A 492 -5.37 -3.31 25.39
CA LEU A 492 -5.13 -2.05 24.66
C LEU A 492 -6.27 -1.74 23.69
N ALA A 493 -6.71 -2.71 22.90
CA ALA A 493 -7.81 -2.52 21.95
C ALA A 493 -9.12 -2.12 22.64
N ARG A 494 -9.44 -2.77 23.78
CA ARG A 494 -10.60 -2.37 24.60
C ARG A 494 -10.45 -0.95 25.15
N GLY A 495 -9.25 -0.56 25.57
CA GLY A 495 -8.94 0.81 26.01
C GLY A 495 -9.14 1.87 24.92
N TRP A 496 -9.00 1.50 23.66
CA TRP A 496 -9.30 2.36 22.50
C TRP A 496 -10.75 2.30 22.03
N GLY A 497 -11.62 1.55 22.72
CA GLY A 497 -13.07 1.50 22.43
C GLY A 497 -13.47 0.40 21.43
N CYS A 498 -12.57 -0.53 21.10
CA CYS A 498 -12.89 -1.67 20.23
C CYS A 498 -13.39 -2.86 21.08
N ARG A 499 -14.18 -3.74 20.46
CA ARG A 499 -14.38 -5.10 20.98
C ARG A 499 -13.05 -5.86 20.81
N ALA A 500 -12.63 -6.64 21.83
CA ALA A 500 -11.42 -7.44 21.70
C ALA A 500 -11.47 -8.72 22.53
N VAL A 501 -10.94 -9.81 21.95
CA VAL A 501 -10.89 -11.14 22.54
C VAL A 501 -9.55 -11.80 22.27
N ASP A 502 -9.10 -12.63 23.21
CA ASP A 502 -8.01 -13.59 23.00
C ASP A 502 -8.62 -14.96 22.66
N VAL A 503 -8.06 -15.68 21.68
CA VAL A 503 -8.50 -17.01 21.26
C VAL A 503 -7.32 -17.96 21.16
N GLU A 504 -7.53 -19.24 21.48
CA GLU A 504 -6.48 -20.25 21.52
C GLU A 504 -6.80 -21.48 20.64
N THR A 505 -8.06 -21.65 20.20
CA THR A 505 -8.50 -22.78 19.38
C THR A 505 -9.08 -22.35 18.04
N THR A 506 -9.15 -23.27 17.09
CA THR A 506 -9.77 -23.05 15.78
C THR A 506 -11.26 -22.78 15.88
N GLU A 507 -11.94 -23.43 16.84
CA GLU A 507 -13.37 -23.29 17.10
C GLU A 507 -13.69 -21.90 17.67
N GLU A 508 -12.92 -21.44 18.65
CA GLU A 508 -13.03 -20.08 19.20
C GLU A 508 -12.77 -19.04 18.11
N LEU A 509 -11.71 -19.23 17.31
CA LEU A 509 -11.39 -18.33 16.21
C LEU A 509 -12.54 -18.25 15.21
N GLU A 510 -13.10 -19.39 14.79
CA GLU A 510 -14.21 -19.42 13.84
C GLU A 510 -15.44 -18.70 14.39
N GLN A 511 -15.80 -18.97 15.64
CA GLN A 511 -16.96 -18.35 16.29
C GLN A 511 -16.77 -16.84 16.43
N GLU A 512 -15.63 -16.39 16.92
CA GLU A 512 -15.31 -14.99 17.14
C GLU A 512 -15.18 -14.21 15.83
N PHE A 513 -14.63 -14.84 14.80
CA PHE A 513 -14.50 -14.24 13.48
C PHE A 513 -15.87 -14.06 12.82
N LYS A 514 -16.79 -15.05 12.89
CA LYS A 514 -18.18 -14.90 12.44
C LYS A 514 -18.88 -13.75 13.17
N THR A 515 -18.77 -13.73 14.50
CA THR A 515 -19.36 -12.67 15.32
C THR A 515 -18.81 -11.28 14.95
N ALA A 516 -17.51 -11.20 14.63
CA ALA A 516 -16.86 -9.96 14.22
C ALA A 516 -17.29 -9.47 12.83
N LEU A 517 -17.53 -10.39 11.90
CA LEU A 517 -18.01 -10.06 10.53
C LEU A 517 -19.45 -9.49 10.56
N ASP A 518 -20.27 -9.91 11.53
CA ASP A 518 -21.65 -9.43 11.70
C ASP A 518 -21.74 -8.17 12.59
N ALA A 519 -20.60 -7.73 13.18
CA ALA A 519 -20.57 -6.56 14.05
C ALA A 519 -20.55 -5.25 13.25
N ASP A 520 -21.20 -4.22 13.80
CA ASP A 520 -21.19 -2.85 13.25
C ASP A 520 -20.03 -1.98 13.79
N THR A 521 -19.06 -2.60 14.47
CA THR A 521 -17.92 -1.93 15.10
C THR A 521 -16.65 -2.75 14.97
N THR A 522 -15.52 -2.09 15.19
CA THR A 522 -14.20 -2.73 15.12
C THR A 522 -14.03 -3.84 16.17
N THR A 523 -13.61 -5.00 15.72
CA THR A 523 -13.25 -6.13 16.58
C THR A 523 -11.79 -6.53 16.39
N VAL A 524 -11.07 -6.76 17.50
CA VAL A 524 -9.68 -7.26 17.51
C VAL A 524 -9.66 -8.66 18.09
N ILE A 525 -9.32 -9.64 17.28
CA ILE A 525 -9.15 -11.05 17.67
C ILE A 525 -7.66 -11.34 17.80
N VAL A 526 -7.19 -11.59 19.00
CA VAL A 526 -5.79 -11.93 19.26
C VAL A 526 -5.65 -13.44 19.27
N VAL A 527 -4.96 -13.98 18.27
CA VAL A 527 -4.77 -15.43 18.12
C VAL A 527 -3.39 -15.81 18.58
N ARG A 528 -3.31 -16.71 19.56
CA ARG A 528 -2.02 -17.26 19.99
C ARG A 528 -1.49 -18.23 18.95
N THR A 529 -0.30 -17.92 18.39
CA THR A 529 0.30 -18.71 17.32
C THR A 529 1.70 -19.18 17.66
N GLN A 530 2.12 -20.27 17.02
CA GLN A 530 3.50 -20.72 17.08
C GLN A 530 4.40 -19.70 16.34
N PRO A 531 5.65 -19.50 16.83
CA PRO A 531 6.68 -18.82 16.05
C PRO A 531 6.88 -19.50 14.70
N GLN A 532 7.07 -18.71 13.66
CA GLN A 532 7.32 -19.23 12.33
C GLN A 532 8.66 -18.72 11.81
N GLN A 533 9.49 -19.64 11.35
CA GLN A 533 10.66 -19.28 10.59
C GLN A 533 10.19 -18.88 9.19
N ALA A 534 10.38 -17.62 8.80
CA ALA A 534 10.06 -17.18 7.47
C ALA A 534 10.99 -17.84 6.43
N MET A 535 10.45 -18.21 5.28
CA MET A 535 11.28 -18.57 4.14
C MET A 535 11.79 -17.26 3.51
N LEU A 536 13.07 -17.02 3.66
CA LEU A 536 13.75 -15.82 3.17
C LEU A 536 14.37 -16.06 1.78
#